data_e601a9e493d736090fc423b75cbcc4c3
#
_entry.id   e601a9e493d736090fc423b75cbcc4c3
#
_cell.length_a   1.000
_cell.length_b   1.000
_cell.length_c   1.000
_cell.angle_alpha   90.00
_cell.angle_beta   90.00
_cell.angle_gamma   90.00
#
_symmetry.space_group_name_H-M   'P 1'
#
loop_
_entity.id
_entity.type
_entity.pdbx_description
1 polymer ?
#
loop_
_entity_poly.entity_id
_entity_poly.type
_entity_poly.pdbx_seq_one_letter_code
_entity_poly.pdbx_strand_id
1 'polypeptide(L)'
;MRIGTIEVKNPVFLAPMAGVTDWAFRTVCAELGAGVTVTEMVSSRALVYRDQKSAKLLRKNPGSVCGAQIFGNDPDTMAEGARLALEISGCDFLDINMGCPVGKVV
;
A
#
# COMPACT_ATOMS: atom_id res chain seq x y z
N MET A 1 1.23 18.76 7.69
CA MET A 1 2.40 18.00 7.22
C MET A 1 2.25 17.68 5.75
N ARG A 2 3.34 17.53 5.02
CA ARG A 2 3.31 17.23 3.58
C ARG A 2 4.20 16.04 3.26
N ILE A 3 3.73 15.22 2.32
CA ILE A 3 4.55 14.16 1.70
C ILE A 3 4.64 14.57 0.23
N GLY A 4 5.81 15.11 -0.17
CA GLY A 4 5.94 15.73 -1.48
C GLY A 4 4.93 16.87 -1.63
N THR A 5 4.01 16.75 -2.59
CA THR A 5 2.93 17.71 -2.80
C THR A 5 1.62 17.31 -2.11
N ILE A 6 1.61 16.17 -1.41
CA ILE A 6 0.41 15.63 -0.76
C ILE A 6 0.27 16.24 0.63
N GLU A 7 -0.86 16.89 0.88
CA GLU A 7 -1.19 17.46 2.18
C GLU A 7 -1.75 16.38 3.10
N VAL A 8 -1.21 16.26 4.31
CA VAL A 8 -1.63 15.26 5.30
C VAL A 8 -2.08 15.99 6.56
N LYS A 9 -3.25 15.66 7.08
CA LYS A 9 -3.87 16.37 8.22
C LYS A 9 -3.08 16.26 9.52
N ASN A 10 -2.32 15.18 9.70
CA ASN A 10 -1.47 14.99 10.89
C ASN A 10 -0.40 13.95 10.59
N PRO A 11 0.68 13.85 11.40
CA PRO A 11 1.78 12.92 11.17
C PRO A 11 1.56 11.52 11.75
N VAL A 12 0.33 11.12 12.02
CA VAL A 12 0.02 9.79 12.56
C VAL A 12 -0.18 8.81 11.42
N PHE A 13 0.72 7.84 11.31
CA PHE A 13 0.72 6.83 10.26
C PHE A 13 0.34 5.49 10.85
N LEU A 14 -0.62 4.81 10.22
CA LEU A 14 -0.89 3.41 10.53
C LEU A 14 0.10 2.56 9.73
N ALA A 15 0.98 1.86 10.42
CA ALA A 15 1.94 0.96 9.77
C ALA A 15 1.22 -0.23 9.14
N PRO A 16 1.64 -0.68 7.96
CA PRO A 16 1.04 -1.86 7.34
C PRO A 16 1.44 -3.13 8.08
N MET A 17 0.50 -4.07 8.20
CA MET A 17 0.73 -5.37 8.84
C MET A 17 -0.11 -6.42 8.13
N ALA A 18 0.55 -7.35 7.45
CA ALA A 18 -0.12 -8.40 6.69
C ALA A 18 -1.10 -9.18 7.56
N GLY A 19 -2.30 -9.38 7.06
CA GLY A 19 -3.36 -10.07 7.78
C GLY A 19 -4.07 -9.23 8.84
N VAL A 20 -3.63 -7.99 9.06
CA VAL A 20 -4.21 -7.10 10.09
C VAL A 20 -4.78 -5.82 9.48
N THR A 21 -3.97 -5.09 8.70
CA THR A 21 -4.37 -3.80 8.15
C THR A 21 -5.10 -3.93 6.82
N ASP A 22 -6.22 -4.67 6.84
CA ASP A 22 -7.11 -4.76 5.69
C ASP A 22 -7.88 -3.44 5.50
N TRP A 23 -8.70 -3.39 4.47
CA TRP A 23 -9.48 -2.19 4.15
C TRP A 23 -10.34 -1.72 5.33
N ALA A 24 -11.02 -2.68 5.99
CA ALA A 24 -11.91 -2.36 7.11
C ALA A 24 -11.13 -1.78 8.29
N PHE A 25 -10.01 -2.41 8.65
CA PHE A 25 -9.16 -1.95 9.75
C PHE A 25 -8.61 -0.53 9.47
N ARG A 26 -8.10 -0.32 8.26
CA ARG A 26 -7.60 1.00 7.86
C ARG A 26 -8.69 2.06 7.90
N THR A 27 -9.90 1.71 7.48
CA THR A 27 -11.03 2.63 7.50
C THR A 27 -11.37 3.06 8.93
N VAL A 28 -11.41 2.12 9.87
CA VAL A 28 -11.66 2.42 11.28
C VAL A 28 -10.57 3.33 11.84
N CYS A 29 -9.30 3.01 11.56
CA CYS A 29 -8.18 3.84 12.04
C CYS A 29 -8.23 5.25 11.46
N ALA A 30 -8.62 5.39 10.20
CA ALA A 30 -8.78 6.70 9.57
C ALA A 30 -9.90 7.50 10.26
N GLU A 31 -11.01 6.86 10.58
CA GLU A 31 -12.11 7.48 11.34
C GLU A 31 -11.66 7.95 12.73
N LEU A 32 -10.76 7.19 13.35
CA LEU A 32 -10.21 7.53 14.65
C LEU A 32 -9.09 8.56 14.60
N GLY A 33 -8.72 9.03 13.42
CA GLY A 33 -7.81 10.15 13.26
C GLY A 33 -6.46 9.87 12.60
N ALA A 34 -6.19 8.64 12.13
CA ALA A 34 -4.94 8.38 11.41
C ALA A 34 -4.86 9.25 10.15
N GLY A 35 -3.78 9.99 10.00
CA GLY A 35 -3.58 10.88 8.86
C GLY A 35 -3.16 10.15 7.59
N VAL A 36 -2.43 9.05 7.76
CA VAL A 36 -1.94 8.22 6.66
C VAL A 36 -2.15 6.75 7.00
N THR A 37 -2.63 5.99 6.03
CA THR A 37 -2.69 4.53 6.11
C THR A 37 -1.91 3.95 4.94
N VAL A 38 -1.43 2.72 5.08
CA VAL A 38 -0.69 2.02 4.02
C VAL A 38 -1.31 0.63 3.87
N THR A 39 -1.49 0.19 2.64
CA THR A 39 -2.07 -1.14 2.37
C THR A 39 -1.12 -2.24 2.83
N GLU A 40 -1.65 -3.44 3.03
CA GLU A 40 -0.81 -4.62 3.18
C GLU A 40 0.10 -4.76 1.96
N MET A 41 1.26 -5.36 2.14
CA MET A 41 2.23 -5.52 1.05
C MET A 41 1.72 -6.48 -0.03
N VAL A 42 1.91 -6.10 -1.27
CA VAL A 42 1.47 -6.87 -2.43
C VAL A 42 2.66 -7.14 -3.35
N SER A 43 2.76 -8.36 -3.84
CA SER A 43 3.81 -8.73 -4.80
C SER A 43 3.63 -7.98 -6.11
N SER A 44 4.67 -7.26 -6.54
CA SER A 44 4.70 -6.61 -7.86
C SER A 44 4.53 -7.62 -8.97
N ARG A 45 5.14 -8.80 -8.83
CA ARG A 45 5.03 -9.88 -9.79
C ARG A 45 3.59 -10.40 -9.89
N ALA A 46 2.91 -10.55 -8.76
CA ALA A 46 1.51 -10.96 -8.72
C ALA A 46 0.63 -9.97 -9.46
N LEU A 47 0.88 -8.67 -9.30
CA LEU A 47 0.14 -7.63 -10.00
C LEU A 47 0.34 -7.70 -11.52
N VAL A 48 1.58 -7.91 -11.96
CA VAL A 48 1.89 -8.05 -13.39
C VAL A 48 1.17 -9.26 -13.99
N TYR A 49 1.05 -10.36 -13.23
CA TYR A 49 0.31 -11.55 -13.64
C TYR A 49 -1.20 -11.44 -13.37
N ARG A 50 -1.67 -10.26 -12.95
CA ARG A 50 -3.10 -9.95 -12.77
C ARG A 50 -3.80 -10.82 -11.73
N ASP A 51 -3.14 -11.09 -10.61
CA ASP A 51 -3.72 -11.83 -9.50
C ASP A 51 -4.82 -11.00 -8.82
N GLN A 52 -6.05 -11.52 -8.82
CA GLN A 52 -7.21 -10.82 -8.27
C GLN A 52 -7.15 -10.64 -6.76
N LYS A 53 -6.59 -11.60 -6.05
CA LYS A 53 -6.45 -11.51 -4.58
C LYS A 53 -5.51 -10.39 -4.19
N SER A 54 -4.40 -10.26 -4.92
CA SER A 54 -3.43 -9.19 -4.69
C SER A 54 -4.05 -7.82 -4.97
N ALA A 55 -4.80 -7.71 -6.06
CA ALA A 55 -5.47 -6.45 -6.42
C ALA A 55 -6.45 -6.00 -5.32
N LYS A 56 -7.16 -6.92 -4.71
CA LYS A 56 -8.13 -6.59 -3.64
C LYS A 56 -7.47 -6.01 -2.39
N LEU A 57 -6.23 -6.40 -2.09
CA LEU A 57 -5.50 -5.88 -0.93
C LEU A 57 -5.15 -4.40 -1.09
N LEU A 58 -5.12 -3.90 -2.31
CA LEU A 58 -4.69 -2.53 -2.63
C LEU A 58 -5.82 -1.50 -2.55
N ARG A 59 -7.00 -1.87 -2.13
CA ARG A 59 -8.15 -0.95 -2.10
C ARG A 59 -7.89 0.23 -1.17
N LYS A 60 -7.98 1.44 -1.73
CA LYS A 60 -7.86 2.67 -0.93
C LYS A 60 -9.05 2.79 0.03
N ASN A 61 -8.77 3.09 1.29
CA ASN A 61 -9.82 3.38 2.28
C ASN A 61 -10.17 4.87 2.26
N PRO A 62 -11.42 5.23 2.62
CA PRO A 62 -11.78 6.64 2.77
C PRO A 62 -11.22 7.24 4.05
N GLY A 63 -11.18 8.56 4.12
CA GLY A 63 -10.90 9.29 5.35
C GLY A 63 -9.45 9.60 5.66
N SER A 64 -8.49 9.06 4.91
CA SER A 64 -7.07 9.37 5.09
C SER A 64 -6.32 9.30 3.77
N VAL A 65 -5.14 9.90 3.75
CA VAL A 65 -4.16 9.68 2.67
C VAL A 65 -3.72 8.23 2.76
N CYS A 66 -3.65 7.53 1.63
CA CYS A 66 -3.36 6.11 1.60
C CYS A 66 -2.21 5.80 0.64
N GLY A 67 -1.23 5.01 1.10
CA GLY A 67 -0.16 4.48 0.28
C GLY A 67 -0.44 3.04 -0.13
N ALA A 68 -0.07 2.68 -1.35
CA ALA A 68 -0.09 1.30 -1.81
C ALA A 68 1.30 0.71 -1.60
N GLN A 69 1.41 -0.37 -0.83
CA GLN A 69 2.71 -0.99 -0.58
C GLN A 69 2.93 -2.20 -1.46
N ILE A 70 4.08 -2.23 -2.13
CA ILE A 70 4.49 -3.36 -2.97
C ILE A 70 5.86 -3.88 -2.53
N PHE A 71 6.18 -5.10 -2.93
CA PHE A 71 7.51 -5.69 -2.77
C PHE A 71 7.89 -6.48 -4.01
N GLY A 72 9.18 -6.73 -4.18
CA GLY A 72 9.72 -7.51 -5.29
C GLY A 72 11.23 -7.37 -5.37
N ASN A 73 11.85 -8.16 -6.25
CA ASN A 73 13.31 -8.17 -6.40
C ASN A 73 13.78 -7.93 -7.83
N ASP A 74 12.87 -7.71 -8.77
CA ASP A 74 13.23 -7.43 -10.16
C ASP A 74 12.83 -6.00 -10.52
N PRO A 75 13.79 -5.15 -10.96
CA PRO A 75 13.50 -3.74 -11.23
C PRO A 75 12.38 -3.50 -12.27
N ASP A 76 12.39 -4.26 -13.35
CA ASP A 76 11.40 -4.08 -14.42
C ASP A 76 10.00 -4.47 -13.95
N THR A 77 9.90 -5.61 -13.26
CA THR A 77 8.64 -6.06 -12.67
C THR A 77 8.16 -5.09 -11.60
N MET A 78 9.08 -4.54 -10.80
CA MET A 78 8.74 -3.52 -9.79
C MET A 78 8.18 -2.26 -10.44
N ALA A 79 8.78 -1.79 -11.51
CA ALA A 79 8.30 -0.60 -12.22
C ALA A 79 6.89 -0.80 -12.78
N GLU A 80 6.64 -1.92 -13.43
CA GLU A 80 5.31 -2.25 -13.96
C GLU A 80 4.31 -2.49 -12.84
N GLY A 81 4.71 -3.21 -11.80
CA GLY A 81 3.88 -3.44 -10.63
C GLY A 81 3.50 -2.15 -9.91
N ALA A 82 4.44 -1.21 -9.81
CA ALA A 82 4.19 0.11 -9.22
C ALA A 82 3.11 0.87 -10.00
N ARG A 83 3.23 0.89 -11.32
CA ARG A 83 2.24 1.54 -12.19
C ARG A 83 0.86 0.92 -11.99
N LEU A 84 0.78 -0.41 -12.01
CA LEU A 84 -0.48 -1.14 -11.81
C LEU A 84 -1.06 -0.92 -10.42
N ALA A 85 -0.20 -0.91 -9.39
CA ALA A 85 -0.65 -0.70 -8.02
C ALA A 85 -1.35 0.65 -7.85
N LEU A 86 -0.76 1.71 -8.39
CA LEU A 86 -1.37 3.05 -8.32
C LEU A 86 -2.65 3.12 -9.14
N GLU A 87 -2.66 2.52 -10.31
CA GLU A 87 -3.82 2.51 -11.19
C GLU A 87 -5.00 1.74 -10.58
N ILE A 88 -4.75 0.56 -10.03
CA ILE A 88 -5.77 -0.29 -9.44
C ILE A 88 -6.29 0.29 -8.12
N SER A 89 -5.41 0.76 -7.26
CA SER A 89 -5.76 1.19 -5.91
C SER A 89 -6.37 2.58 -5.85
N GLY A 90 -5.95 3.48 -6.72
CA GLY A 90 -6.27 4.89 -6.60
C GLY A 90 -5.58 5.55 -5.42
N CYS A 91 -4.58 4.90 -4.82
CA CYS A 91 -3.85 5.44 -3.67
C CYS A 91 -3.05 6.68 -4.04
N ASP A 92 -2.68 7.45 -3.01
CA ASP A 92 -2.05 8.76 -3.19
C ASP A 92 -0.55 8.66 -3.43
N PHE A 93 0.08 7.59 -2.98
CA PHE A 93 1.52 7.35 -3.18
C PHE A 93 1.83 5.86 -3.16
N LEU A 94 3.05 5.53 -3.56
CA LEU A 94 3.56 4.17 -3.55
C LEU A 94 4.57 4.02 -2.42
N ASP A 95 4.49 2.89 -1.71
CA ASP A 95 5.44 2.54 -0.66
C ASP A 95 6.12 1.23 -1.04
N ILE A 96 7.44 1.16 -0.86
CA ILE A 96 8.21 -0.02 -1.24
C ILE A 96 8.72 -0.72 0.01
N ASN A 97 8.29 -1.97 0.22
CA ASN A 97 8.79 -2.79 1.32
C ASN A 97 10.13 -3.40 0.91
N MET A 98 11.19 -3.06 1.62
CA MET A 98 12.55 -3.55 1.36
C MET A 98 13.08 -4.42 2.49
N GLY A 99 12.26 -4.76 3.48
CA GLY A 99 12.74 -5.40 4.69
C GLY A 99 11.96 -6.60 5.22
N CYS A 100 11.13 -7.23 4.40
CA CYS A 100 10.38 -8.38 4.86
C CYS A 100 11.27 -9.63 4.93
N PRO A 101 11.39 -10.28 6.10
CA PRO A 101 12.26 -11.46 6.26
C PRO A 101 11.66 -12.77 5.79
N VAL A 102 10.44 -12.78 5.29
CA VAL A 102 9.76 -13.99 4.81
C VAL A 102 10.48 -14.55 3.59
N GLY A 103 10.76 -15.86 3.57
CA GLY A 103 11.55 -16.49 2.52
C GLY A 103 11.04 -16.26 1.10
N LYS A 104 9.73 -16.16 0.91
CA LYS A 104 9.15 -15.90 -0.41
C LYS A 104 9.38 -14.48 -0.94
N VAL A 105 9.86 -13.58 -0.08
CA VAL A 105 10.13 -12.18 -0.42
C VAL A 105 11.62 -11.94 -0.66
N VAL A 106 12.44 -12.61 0.11
CA VAL A 106 13.91 -12.45 0.10
C VAL A 106 14.55 -13.13 -1.10
#